data_840ae793788b132eb37975ffc693d8a3
#
_entry.id   840ae793788b132eb37975ffc693d8a3
#
_cell.length_a   1.000
_cell.length_b   1.000
_cell.length_c   1.000
_cell.angle_alpha   90.00
_cell.angle_beta   90.00
_cell.angle_gamma   90.00
#
_symmetry.space_group_name_H-M   'P 1'
#
loop_
_entity.id
_entity.type
_entity.pdbx_description
1 polymer ?
#
loop_
_entity_poly.entity_id
_entity_poly.type
_entity_poly.pdbx_seq_one_letter_code
_entity_poly.pdbx_strand_id
1 'polypeptide(L)'
;MLLSRAYDDVVVGSGINGLACAALLARSGRHVCVLERNDWFGGAIKTDEITEPGFRHDVFSAWHPLWVGGQAHAQLGADLARHGLDYLNTDLPTGTLYPDGESAFLLRTADENAAELDRHHADDGDAWRAMLGEFFPNADLAFGILGTELWSRQGAGLGVKAVRRLGRQGAAEFAGRLLISARDWLETAFGSERTHGLLAPWVLHTGLGPDAAASGYMAQVIAVAVQEGGMPIPRGGGQKLADALVALIRENGGTCETSVHVDRVFSGGVRTADGETVSATEVICNVTPTQLYGELLEGYEDKAKGFRYGRSEMQIHYALSEPPRWEADERLARTAIVHLTPGLDGVSRAVNEADRGLLPAEATVVVGQPLTMDESRAPEGKGLLWIQLQELPWRIKGDAAGEFDIGAGEWTEELRERYAERIQSRLTRHIPNLESSILARTALSPADLQAANINLHQGDPYGGSLALDQNFLWRPLGSQPGHRTPVPGVWHVGASTHPGPGLGGGSGALVAQQLLKPSLAERARGRLLR
;
A
#
# COMPACT_ATOMS: atom_id res chain seq x y z
N MET A 1 24.20 -23.96 9.13
CA MET A 1 23.58 -24.97 10.04
C MET A 1 22.16 -24.59 10.48
N LEU A 2 21.48 -23.74 9.72
CA LEU A 2 20.11 -23.27 9.97
C LEU A 2 19.05 -24.31 9.58
N LEU A 3 19.37 -25.21 8.71
CA LEU A 3 18.45 -26.01 7.90
C LEU A 3 18.24 -27.44 8.42
N SER A 4 18.83 -27.78 9.56
CA SER A 4 18.62 -29.10 10.20
C SER A 4 17.50 -29.11 11.26
N ARG A 5 16.79 -27.98 11.46
CA ARG A 5 15.69 -27.86 12.42
C ARG A 5 14.35 -27.91 11.69
N ALA A 6 13.41 -28.66 12.25
CA ALA A 6 12.01 -28.57 11.85
C ALA A 6 11.38 -27.35 12.51
N TYR A 7 10.66 -26.54 11.72
CA TYR A 7 9.92 -25.39 12.17
C TYR A 7 8.42 -25.71 12.24
N ASP A 8 7.69 -24.98 13.07
CA ASP A 8 6.22 -24.99 12.98
C ASP A 8 5.79 -24.27 11.70
N ASP A 9 6.44 -23.11 11.43
CA ASP A 9 6.13 -22.25 10.31
C ASP A 9 7.37 -21.78 9.56
N VAL A 10 7.32 -21.84 8.23
CA VAL A 10 8.28 -21.15 7.36
C VAL A 10 7.55 -20.06 6.58
N VAL A 11 8.07 -18.84 6.65
CA VAL A 11 7.55 -17.67 5.91
C VAL A 11 8.51 -17.37 4.76
N VAL A 12 8.00 -17.40 3.53
CA VAL A 12 8.74 -17.09 2.30
C VAL A 12 8.45 -15.65 1.90
N GLY A 13 9.48 -14.80 1.99
CA GLY A 13 9.38 -13.36 1.74
C GLY A 13 9.06 -12.55 2.99
N SER A 14 9.90 -11.55 3.27
CA SER A 14 9.85 -10.68 4.46
C SER A 14 9.06 -9.38 4.25
N GLY A 15 8.17 -9.31 3.27
CA GLY A 15 7.25 -8.17 3.18
C GLY A 15 6.37 -8.07 4.42
N ILE A 16 5.77 -6.91 4.66
CA ILE A 16 5.06 -6.56 5.91
C ILE A 16 3.99 -7.60 6.33
N ASN A 17 3.29 -8.21 5.38
CA ASN A 17 2.29 -9.25 5.70
C ASN A 17 2.95 -10.53 6.21
N GLY A 18 4.07 -10.95 5.60
CA GLY A 18 4.86 -12.09 6.06
C GLY A 18 5.44 -11.86 7.46
N LEU A 19 6.08 -10.69 7.66
CA LEU A 19 6.65 -10.34 8.97
C LEU A 19 5.59 -10.19 10.07
N ALA A 20 4.43 -9.59 9.78
CA ALA A 20 3.34 -9.49 10.75
C ALA A 20 2.78 -10.88 11.13
N CYS A 21 2.63 -11.78 10.15
CA CYS A 21 2.24 -13.16 10.39
C CYS A 21 3.26 -13.87 11.27
N ALA A 22 4.55 -13.81 10.88
CA ALA A 22 5.67 -14.41 11.61
C ALA A 22 5.74 -13.92 13.08
N ALA A 23 5.62 -12.60 13.29
CA ALA A 23 5.67 -11.99 14.62
C ALA A 23 4.52 -12.47 15.52
N LEU A 24 3.29 -12.55 14.98
CA LEU A 24 2.12 -13.05 15.71
C LEU A 24 2.27 -14.54 16.08
N LEU A 25 2.79 -15.35 15.15
CA LEU A 25 3.03 -16.78 15.39
C LEU A 25 4.16 -17.00 16.39
N ALA A 26 5.32 -16.33 16.23
CA ALA A 26 6.44 -16.44 17.16
C ALA A 26 6.05 -16.01 18.58
N ARG A 27 5.32 -14.89 18.73
CA ARG A 27 4.81 -14.42 20.02
C ARG A 27 3.87 -15.42 20.70
N SER A 28 3.21 -16.29 19.93
CA SER A 28 2.38 -17.37 20.47
C SER A 28 3.17 -18.60 20.90
N GLY A 29 4.50 -18.60 20.76
CA GLY A 29 5.38 -19.72 21.10
C GLY A 29 5.63 -20.71 19.96
N ARG A 30 5.22 -20.40 18.71
CA ARG A 30 5.52 -21.24 17.54
C ARG A 30 6.95 -20.99 17.06
N HIS A 31 7.58 -22.04 16.55
CA HIS A 31 8.93 -22.00 16.02
C HIS A 31 8.91 -21.53 14.56
N VAL A 32 9.24 -20.26 14.32
CA VAL A 32 9.08 -19.60 13.02
C VAL A 32 10.43 -19.37 12.35
N CYS A 33 10.50 -19.58 11.02
CA CYS A 33 11.63 -19.20 10.18
C CYS A 33 11.15 -18.28 9.05
N VAL A 34 11.78 -17.11 8.91
CA VAL A 34 11.54 -16.18 7.80
C VAL A 34 12.71 -16.23 6.83
N LEU A 35 12.43 -16.49 5.56
CA LEU A 35 13.42 -16.55 4.48
C LEU A 35 13.17 -15.43 3.47
N GLU A 36 14.16 -14.57 3.30
CA GLU A 36 14.12 -13.43 2.37
C GLU A 36 15.21 -13.58 1.31
N ARG A 37 14.82 -13.39 0.04
CA ARG A 37 15.77 -13.50 -1.09
C ARG A 37 16.73 -12.32 -1.21
N ASN A 38 16.27 -11.12 -0.86
CA ASN A 38 17.08 -9.89 -0.86
C ASN A 38 18.00 -9.86 0.36
N ASP A 39 18.93 -8.92 0.38
CA ASP A 39 19.86 -8.68 1.49
C ASP A 39 19.27 -7.79 2.59
N TRP A 40 17.99 -7.39 2.48
CA TRP A 40 17.24 -6.61 3.47
C TRP A 40 15.87 -7.23 3.77
N PHE A 41 15.34 -6.99 4.96
CA PHE A 41 13.96 -7.30 5.33
C PHE A 41 13.02 -6.12 5.07
N GLY A 42 11.75 -6.40 4.76
CA GLY A 42 10.69 -5.38 4.67
C GLY A 42 9.95 -5.35 3.32
N GLY A 43 10.49 -5.99 2.28
CA GLY A 43 9.86 -6.01 0.95
C GLY A 43 9.78 -4.60 0.34
N ALA A 44 8.58 -4.03 0.26
CA ALA A 44 8.35 -2.67 -0.22
C ALA A 44 8.51 -1.58 0.88
N ILE A 45 9.15 -1.92 2.00
CA ILE A 45 9.57 -0.99 3.05
C ILE A 45 11.09 -1.06 3.14
N LYS A 46 11.78 -0.06 2.62
CA LYS A 46 13.23 0.06 2.66
C LYS A 46 13.61 1.52 2.82
N THR A 47 14.47 1.83 3.78
CA THR A 47 15.07 3.15 3.90
C THR A 47 16.56 3.04 3.57
N ASP A 48 17.05 3.88 2.64
CA ASP A 48 18.44 3.84 2.18
C ASP A 48 18.93 5.21 1.73
N GLU A 49 20.25 5.38 1.66
CA GLU A 49 20.92 6.61 1.18
C GLU A 49 21.18 6.48 -0.33
N ILE A 50 20.12 6.59 -1.13
CA ILE A 50 20.15 6.35 -2.59
C ILE A 50 20.49 7.59 -3.44
N THR A 51 20.68 8.76 -2.81
CA THR A 51 21.07 10.01 -3.48
C THR A 51 22.44 10.47 -3.00
N GLU A 52 22.51 11.13 -1.85
CA GLU A 52 23.72 11.63 -1.23
C GLU A 52 23.89 11.07 0.19
N PRO A 53 25.13 10.92 0.68
CA PRO A 53 25.36 10.49 2.06
C PRO A 53 24.63 11.37 3.08
N GLY A 54 23.97 10.73 4.05
CA GLY A 54 23.18 11.38 5.08
C GLY A 54 21.73 11.71 4.69
N PHE A 55 21.32 11.48 3.43
CA PHE A 55 19.93 11.64 2.99
C PHE A 55 19.23 10.26 2.97
N ARG A 56 18.35 10.03 3.95
CA ARG A 56 17.64 8.76 4.14
C ARG A 56 16.28 8.77 3.48
N HIS A 57 16.20 8.12 2.33
CA HIS A 57 14.97 7.98 1.56
C HIS A 57 14.24 6.69 1.90
N ASP A 58 12.92 6.74 2.00
CA ASP A 58 12.10 5.56 1.87
C ASP A 58 11.99 5.22 0.38
N VAL A 59 12.71 4.18 -0.03
CA VAL A 59 12.92 3.84 -1.45
C VAL A 59 11.62 3.50 -2.17
N PHE A 60 10.65 2.94 -1.44
CA PHE A 60 9.32 2.58 -1.94
C PHE A 60 8.25 3.33 -1.15
N SER A 61 7.63 2.69 -0.18
CA SER A 61 6.57 3.29 0.63
C SER A 61 7.12 4.01 1.87
N ALA A 62 6.58 5.19 2.17
CA ALA A 62 7.02 6.05 3.27
C ALA A 62 5.98 6.20 4.38
N TRP A 63 4.68 6.30 4.06
CA TRP A 63 3.62 6.58 5.03
C TRP A 63 2.82 5.33 5.37
N HIS A 64 2.48 5.16 6.65
CA HIS A 64 1.92 3.92 7.19
C HIS A 64 0.56 4.08 7.88
N PRO A 65 -0.41 4.87 7.36
CA PRO A 65 -1.69 5.08 8.05
C PRO A 65 -2.48 3.78 8.24
N LEU A 66 -2.47 2.87 7.26
CA LEU A 66 -3.18 1.60 7.33
C LEU A 66 -2.48 0.57 8.25
N TRP A 67 -1.19 0.72 8.50
CA TRP A 67 -0.51 -0.07 9.52
C TRP A 67 -0.92 0.38 10.91
N VAL A 68 -0.80 1.68 11.21
CA VAL A 68 -1.10 2.25 12.53
C VAL A 68 -2.57 2.04 12.89
N GLY A 69 -3.50 2.17 11.94
CA GLY A 69 -4.93 1.86 12.13
C GLY A 69 -5.29 0.38 12.01
N GLY A 70 -4.32 -0.50 11.70
CA GLY A 70 -4.56 -1.89 11.36
C GLY A 70 -4.59 -2.86 12.55
N GLN A 71 -5.19 -4.04 12.31
CA GLN A 71 -5.29 -5.10 13.33
C GLN A 71 -3.93 -5.67 13.74
N ALA A 72 -2.94 -5.70 12.85
CA ALA A 72 -1.60 -6.17 13.17
C ALA A 72 -0.93 -5.22 14.18
N HIS A 73 -0.99 -3.91 13.94
CA HIS A 73 -0.46 -2.91 14.85
C HIS A 73 -1.20 -2.90 16.20
N ALA A 74 -2.52 -3.04 16.21
CA ALA A 74 -3.30 -3.14 17.45
C ALA A 74 -2.83 -4.29 18.35
N GLN A 75 -2.30 -5.37 17.78
CA GLN A 75 -1.81 -6.53 18.51
C GLN A 75 -0.32 -6.47 18.84
N LEU A 76 0.50 -5.84 17.99
CA LEU A 76 1.95 -5.87 18.07
C LEU A 76 2.57 -4.52 18.47
N GLY A 77 1.83 -3.41 18.37
CA GLY A 77 2.36 -2.05 18.49
C GLY A 77 3.13 -1.79 19.79
N ALA A 78 2.62 -2.28 20.94
CA ALA A 78 3.31 -2.13 22.21
C ALA A 78 4.66 -2.90 22.25
N ASP A 79 4.70 -4.08 21.65
CA ASP A 79 5.93 -4.88 21.55
C ASP A 79 6.93 -4.21 20.59
N LEU A 80 6.45 -3.72 19.44
CA LEU A 80 7.30 -3.04 18.46
C LEU A 80 7.89 -1.73 19.01
N ALA A 81 7.14 -0.99 19.83
CA ALA A 81 7.64 0.20 20.51
C ALA A 81 8.81 -0.14 21.46
N ARG A 82 8.78 -1.28 22.16
CA ARG A 82 9.93 -1.78 22.96
C ARG A 82 11.16 -2.06 22.10
N HIS A 83 10.97 -2.39 20.83
CA HIS A 83 12.04 -2.57 19.84
C HIS A 83 12.39 -1.29 19.09
N GLY A 84 11.98 -0.12 19.59
CA GLY A 84 12.40 1.19 19.08
C GLY A 84 11.58 1.73 17.90
N LEU A 85 10.42 1.13 17.61
CA LEU A 85 9.50 1.70 16.62
C LEU A 85 8.74 2.88 17.25
N ASP A 86 8.95 4.06 16.70
CA ASP A 86 8.29 5.30 17.09
C ASP A 86 7.67 5.96 15.84
N TYR A 87 6.39 6.32 15.92
CA TYR A 87 5.66 6.96 14.83
C TYR A 87 5.49 8.46 15.07
N LEU A 88 5.86 9.24 14.06
CA LEU A 88 5.63 10.67 13.98
C LEU A 88 4.40 10.94 13.11
N ASN A 89 3.71 12.05 13.39
CA ASN A 89 2.51 12.45 12.67
C ASN A 89 2.45 13.98 12.54
N THR A 90 1.49 14.50 11.73
CA THR A 90 1.31 15.92 11.47
C THR A 90 -0.17 16.31 11.48
N ASP A 91 -0.45 17.58 11.73
CA ASP A 91 -1.79 18.17 11.61
C ASP A 91 -2.11 18.60 10.15
N LEU A 92 -1.10 18.59 9.26
CA LEU A 92 -1.23 18.85 7.84
C LEU A 92 -0.91 17.58 7.03
N PRO A 93 -1.76 16.54 7.07
CA PRO A 93 -1.47 15.25 6.47
C PRO A 93 -1.39 15.32 4.94
N THR A 94 -2.29 16.06 4.30
CA THR A 94 -2.30 16.14 2.84
C THR A 94 -2.94 17.43 2.31
N GLY A 95 -2.50 17.81 1.11
CA GLY A 95 -3.07 18.89 0.33
C GLY A 95 -2.95 18.60 -1.16
N THR A 96 -3.66 19.40 -1.93
CA THR A 96 -3.60 19.38 -3.39
C THR A 96 -3.24 20.76 -3.90
N LEU A 97 -2.38 20.82 -4.90
CA LEU A 97 -2.03 22.04 -5.61
C LEU A 97 -2.45 21.89 -7.09
N TYR A 98 -3.19 22.87 -7.56
CA TYR A 98 -3.71 22.95 -8.92
C TYR A 98 -2.80 23.76 -9.85
N PRO A 99 -2.93 23.61 -11.19
CA PRO A 99 -2.08 24.32 -12.14
C PRO A 99 -2.19 25.85 -12.08
N ASP A 100 -3.30 26.38 -11.58
CA ASP A 100 -3.54 27.82 -11.40
C ASP A 100 -2.98 28.39 -10.08
N GLY A 101 -2.35 27.54 -9.25
CA GLY A 101 -1.77 27.92 -7.96
C GLY A 101 -2.74 27.85 -6.78
N GLU A 102 -4.02 27.55 -7.00
CA GLU A 102 -4.94 27.29 -5.89
C GLU A 102 -4.59 25.98 -5.18
N SER A 103 -4.91 25.90 -3.88
CA SER A 103 -4.66 24.73 -3.04
C SER A 103 -5.85 24.39 -2.17
N ALA A 104 -6.02 23.11 -1.85
CA ALA A 104 -6.99 22.58 -0.92
C ALA A 104 -6.35 21.57 0.02
N PHE A 105 -6.84 21.44 1.24
CA PHE A 105 -6.23 20.58 2.27
C PHE A 105 -7.27 19.67 2.92
N LEU A 106 -6.83 18.48 3.30
CA LEU A 106 -7.56 17.59 4.19
C LEU A 106 -6.81 17.55 5.53
N LEU A 107 -7.52 17.89 6.61
CA LEU A 107 -6.99 18.13 7.94
C LEU A 107 -7.42 17.02 8.91
N ARG A 108 -7.17 17.21 10.21
CA ARG A 108 -7.33 16.17 11.22
C ARG A 108 -8.69 16.13 11.93
N THR A 109 -9.54 17.11 11.73
CA THR A 109 -10.87 17.12 12.36
C THR A 109 -11.98 17.40 11.35
N ALA A 110 -13.18 16.90 11.65
CA ALA A 110 -14.35 17.11 10.81
C ALA A 110 -14.70 18.60 10.63
N ASP A 111 -14.52 19.40 11.67
CA ASP A 111 -14.84 20.84 11.62
C ASP A 111 -13.81 21.63 10.81
N GLU A 112 -12.51 21.30 10.95
CA GLU A 112 -11.46 21.91 10.12
C GLU A 112 -11.64 21.56 8.65
N ASN A 113 -11.95 20.30 8.34
CA ASN A 113 -12.22 19.87 6.97
C ASN A 113 -13.45 20.55 6.39
N ALA A 114 -14.54 20.62 7.14
CA ALA A 114 -15.73 21.31 6.69
C ALA A 114 -15.45 22.79 6.41
N ALA A 115 -14.74 23.48 7.29
CA ALA A 115 -14.37 24.89 7.10
C ALA A 115 -13.42 25.08 5.91
N GLU A 116 -12.49 24.16 5.66
CA GLU A 116 -11.60 24.22 4.50
C GLU A 116 -12.37 24.02 3.19
N LEU A 117 -13.31 23.07 3.14
CA LEU A 117 -14.10 22.78 1.95
C LEU A 117 -15.10 23.92 1.64
N ASP A 118 -15.70 24.53 2.66
CA ASP A 118 -16.60 25.69 2.51
C ASP A 118 -15.89 26.93 1.92
N ARG A 119 -14.56 27.00 1.98
CA ARG A 119 -13.79 28.06 1.29
C ARG A 119 -13.90 27.96 -0.22
N HIS A 120 -14.14 26.75 -0.75
CA HIS A 120 -14.20 26.49 -2.17
C HIS A 120 -15.64 26.46 -2.71
N HIS A 121 -16.57 25.98 -1.91
CA HIS A 121 -18.00 25.97 -2.21
C HIS A 121 -18.82 25.91 -0.92
N ALA A 122 -19.75 26.82 -0.79
CA ALA A 122 -20.63 26.89 0.36
C ALA A 122 -21.38 25.63 0.63
N ASP A 123 -21.66 24.83 1.20
CA ASP A 123 -22.33 23.54 1.37
C ASP A 123 -21.41 22.31 1.29
N ASP A 124 -20.15 22.43 0.81
CA ASP A 124 -19.22 21.30 0.75
C ASP A 124 -18.81 20.81 2.15
N GLY A 125 -18.73 21.73 3.13
CA GLY A 125 -18.50 21.38 4.53
C GLY A 125 -19.66 20.58 5.14
N ASP A 126 -20.89 20.93 4.81
CA ASP A 126 -22.06 20.16 5.25
C ASP A 126 -22.13 18.80 4.55
N ALA A 127 -21.76 18.72 3.27
CA ALA A 127 -21.62 17.45 2.55
C ALA A 127 -20.55 16.54 3.20
N TRP A 128 -19.42 17.11 3.63
CA TRP A 128 -18.40 16.37 4.38
C TRP A 128 -18.94 15.79 5.69
N ARG A 129 -19.65 16.60 6.49
CA ARG A 129 -20.28 16.14 7.73
C ARG A 129 -21.34 15.07 7.47
N ALA A 130 -22.12 15.21 6.41
CA ALA A 130 -23.11 14.22 6.00
C ALA A 130 -22.47 12.89 5.64
N MET A 131 -21.37 12.91 4.84
CA MET A 131 -20.59 11.71 4.51
C MET A 131 -20.07 11.00 5.77
N LEU A 132 -19.49 11.74 6.72
CA LEU A 132 -19.03 11.17 7.99
C LEU A 132 -20.20 10.59 8.81
N GLY A 133 -21.34 11.29 8.85
CA GLY A 133 -22.55 10.84 9.52
C GLY A 133 -23.14 9.55 8.95
N GLU A 134 -22.92 9.28 7.66
CA GLU A 134 -23.30 8.01 7.02
C GLU A 134 -22.25 6.92 7.20
N PHE A 135 -20.96 7.28 7.17
CA PHE A 135 -19.84 6.35 7.25
C PHE A 135 -19.68 5.74 8.64
N PHE A 136 -19.57 6.55 9.69
CA PHE A 136 -19.26 6.06 11.04
C PHE A 136 -20.28 5.07 11.60
N PRO A 137 -21.61 5.24 11.46
CA PRO A 137 -22.57 4.25 11.90
C PRO A 137 -22.40 2.87 11.23
N ASN A 138 -21.78 2.82 10.04
CA ASN A 138 -21.56 1.61 9.26
C ASN A 138 -20.07 1.20 9.15
N ALA A 139 -19.18 1.91 9.85
CA ALA A 139 -17.74 1.68 9.80
C ALA A 139 -17.35 0.24 10.18
N ASP A 140 -18.08 -0.38 11.11
CA ASP A 140 -17.87 -1.77 11.52
C ASP A 140 -18.26 -2.81 10.45
N LEU A 141 -19.16 -2.47 9.52
CA LEU A 141 -19.42 -3.28 8.32
C LEU A 141 -18.31 -3.05 7.29
N ALA A 142 -17.93 -1.81 7.08
CA ALA A 142 -16.87 -1.38 6.16
C ALA A 142 -15.52 -2.03 6.50
N PHE A 143 -15.04 -1.75 7.71
CA PHE A 143 -13.79 -2.34 8.21
C PHE A 143 -13.92 -3.85 8.47
N GLY A 144 -15.12 -4.34 8.73
CA GLY A 144 -15.42 -5.77 8.83
C GLY A 144 -15.16 -6.50 7.51
N ILE A 145 -15.51 -5.90 6.36
CA ILE A 145 -15.18 -6.44 5.04
C ILE A 145 -13.67 -6.55 4.89
N LEU A 146 -12.90 -5.52 5.24
CA LEU A 146 -11.44 -5.50 5.10
C LEU A 146 -10.72 -6.37 6.14
N GLY A 147 -11.28 -6.51 7.33
CA GLY A 147 -10.64 -7.22 8.46
C GLY A 147 -11.08 -8.67 8.65
N THR A 148 -11.86 -9.26 7.74
CA THR A 148 -12.41 -10.61 7.89
C THR A 148 -12.08 -11.45 6.67
N GLU A 149 -11.72 -12.73 6.87
CA GLU A 149 -11.67 -13.69 5.77
C GLU A 149 -13.07 -13.85 5.17
N LEU A 150 -13.26 -13.32 3.95
CA LEU A 150 -14.60 -13.24 3.32
C LEU A 150 -15.18 -14.62 3.01
N TRP A 151 -14.33 -15.59 2.65
CA TRP A 151 -14.73 -16.99 2.42
C TRP A 151 -14.75 -17.79 3.73
N SER A 152 -15.45 -17.24 4.73
CA SER A 152 -15.60 -17.84 6.06
C SER A 152 -17.03 -17.67 6.60
N ARG A 153 -17.35 -18.38 7.69
CA ARG A 153 -18.60 -18.15 8.42
C ARG A 153 -18.72 -16.72 8.96
N GLN A 154 -17.60 -16.09 9.32
CA GLN A 154 -17.58 -14.70 9.76
C GLN A 154 -17.89 -13.75 8.60
N GLY A 155 -17.30 -13.99 7.42
CA GLY A 155 -17.61 -13.23 6.20
C GLY A 155 -19.09 -13.32 5.83
N ALA A 156 -19.66 -14.53 5.80
CA ALA A 156 -21.11 -14.70 5.59
C ALA A 156 -21.94 -13.99 6.68
N GLY A 157 -21.44 -13.96 7.92
CA GLY A 157 -22.06 -13.26 9.04
C GLY A 157 -22.15 -11.74 8.85
N LEU A 158 -21.22 -11.12 8.11
CA LEU A 158 -21.28 -9.68 7.79
C LEU A 158 -22.51 -9.35 6.94
N GLY A 159 -22.80 -10.14 5.91
CA GLY A 159 -24.00 -9.97 5.11
C GLY A 159 -25.29 -10.11 5.93
N VAL A 160 -25.35 -11.11 6.84
CA VAL A 160 -26.48 -11.29 7.75
C VAL A 160 -26.58 -10.09 8.72
N LYS A 161 -25.46 -9.58 9.23
CA LYS A 161 -25.42 -8.41 10.09
C LYS A 161 -25.93 -7.16 9.37
N ALA A 162 -25.50 -6.93 8.12
CA ALA A 162 -25.97 -5.84 7.30
C ALA A 162 -27.50 -5.88 7.10
N VAL A 163 -28.05 -7.06 6.70
CA VAL A 163 -29.51 -7.22 6.52
C VAL A 163 -30.27 -7.05 7.83
N ARG A 164 -29.77 -7.55 8.96
CA ARG A 164 -30.43 -7.37 10.28
C ARG A 164 -30.47 -5.94 10.74
N ARG A 165 -29.40 -5.17 10.48
CA ARG A 165 -29.24 -3.78 10.92
C ARG A 165 -29.97 -2.81 10.00
N LEU A 166 -29.82 -2.95 8.72
CA LEU A 166 -30.29 -2.01 7.70
C LEU A 166 -31.63 -2.43 7.06
N GLY A 167 -32.11 -3.63 7.32
CA GLY A 167 -33.17 -4.26 6.55
C GLY A 167 -32.70 -4.70 5.16
N ARG A 168 -33.56 -5.36 4.39
CA ARG A 168 -33.20 -5.88 3.05
C ARG A 168 -32.89 -4.74 2.07
N GLN A 169 -33.73 -3.69 2.07
CA GLN A 169 -33.57 -2.56 1.17
C GLN A 169 -32.29 -1.77 1.55
N GLY A 170 -32.09 -1.38 2.81
CA GLY A 170 -30.91 -0.66 3.24
C GLY A 170 -29.61 -1.45 3.04
N ALA A 171 -29.63 -2.77 3.16
CA ALA A 171 -28.47 -3.60 2.85
C ALA A 171 -28.17 -3.59 1.33
N ALA A 172 -29.19 -3.57 0.48
CA ALA A 172 -29.02 -3.45 -0.97
C ALA A 172 -28.48 -2.05 -1.36
N GLU A 173 -29.00 -1.00 -0.74
CA GLU A 173 -28.51 0.37 -0.93
C GLU A 173 -27.06 0.52 -0.45
N PHE A 174 -26.70 -0.06 0.71
CA PHE A 174 -25.33 -0.10 1.19
C PHE A 174 -24.40 -0.83 0.21
N ALA A 175 -24.82 -2.00 -0.31
CA ALA A 175 -24.06 -2.72 -1.32
C ALA A 175 -23.88 -1.90 -2.62
N GLY A 176 -24.89 -1.16 -3.04
CA GLY A 176 -24.80 -0.24 -4.19
C GLY A 176 -23.77 0.88 -3.95
N ARG A 177 -23.77 1.45 -2.75
CA ARG A 177 -22.76 2.47 -2.36
C ARG A 177 -21.34 1.95 -2.33
N LEU A 178 -21.14 0.68 -2.01
CA LEU A 178 -19.80 0.05 -2.09
C LEU A 178 -19.27 -0.03 -3.54
N LEU A 179 -20.14 0.06 -4.54
CA LEU A 179 -19.78 -0.08 -5.94
C LEU A 179 -19.69 1.25 -6.70
N ILE A 180 -20.08 2.37 -6.07
CA ILE A 180 -20.05 3.69 -6.72
C ILE A 180 -18.62 4.05 -7.18
N SER A 181 -18.52 4.73 -8.32
CA SER A 181 -17.25 5.34 -8.75
C SER A 181 -16.91 6.58 -7.90
N ALA A 182 -15.63 6.94 -7.83
CA ALA A 182 -15.24 8.16 -7.14
C ALA A 182 -15.78 9.41 -7.88
N ARG A 183 -15.81 9.36 -9.22
CA ARG A 183 -16.42 10.42 -10.01
C ARG A 183 -17.88 10.65 -9.61
N ASP A 184 -18.72 9.61 -9.69
CA ASP A 184 -20.15 9.74 -9.38
C ASP A 184 -20.39 10.20 -7.94
N TRP A 185 -19.57 9.68 -7.00
CA TRP A 185 -19.67 10.11 -5.61
C TRP A 185 -19.30 11.58 -5.45
N LEU A 186 -18.14 12.02 -5.99
CA LEU A 186 -17.64 13.38 -5.85
C LEU A 186 -18.58 14.41 -6.49
N GLU A 187 -18.99 14.18 -7.74
CA GLU A 187 -19.88 15.07 -8.48
C GLU A 187 -21.30 15.14 -7.88
N THR A 188 -21.73 14.07 -7.17
CA THR A 188 -23.04 14.08 -6.50
C THR A 188 -22.99 14.71 -5.11
N ALA A 189 -21.89 14.53 -4.38
CA ALA A 189 -21.79 14.94 -2.98
C ALA A 189 -21.29 16.38 -2.82
N PHE A 190 -20.39 16.86 -3.69
CA PHE A 190 -19.69 18.13 -3.54
C PHE A 190 -19.90 19.05 -4.75
N GLY A 191 -20.00 20.35 -4.50
CA GLY A 191 -20.18 21.36 -5.53
C GLY A 191 -18.90 21.90 -6.14
N SER A 192 -17.75 21.75 -5.46
CA SER A 192 -16.49 22.33 -5.88
C SER A 192 -15.59 21.33 -6.64
N GLU A 193 -15.11 21.74 -7.83
CA GLU A 193 -14.04 21.02 -8.53
C GLU A 193 -12.74 20.92 -7.69
N ARG A 194 -12.50 21.89 -6.76
CA ARG A 194 -11.37 21.84 -5.83
C ARG A 194 -11.52 20.71 -4.82
N THR A 195 -12.73 20.53 -4.29
CA THR A 195 -13.03 19.39 -3.42
C THR A 195 -12.88 18.06 -4.18
N HIS A 196 -13.35 18.00 -5.43
CA HIS A 196 -13.16 16.82 -6.28
C HIS A 196 -11.67 16.48 -6.48
N GLY A 197 -10.86 17.49 -6.84
CA GLY A 197 -9.43 17.31 -7.08
C GLY A 197 -8.60 17.09 -5.82
N LEU A 198 -9.10 17.47 -4.62
CA LEU A 198 -8.48 17.12 -3.35
C LEU A 198 -8.62 15.62 -3.05
N LEU A 199 -9.77 15.04 -3.36
CA LEU A 199 -10.11 13.67 -2.97
C LEU A 199 -9.81 12.64 -4.07
N ALA A 200 -9.92 13.01 -5.35
CA ALA A 200 -9.71 12.10 -6.47
C ALA A 200 -8.33 11.44 -6.52
N PRO A 201 -7.19 12.12 -6.27
CA PRO A 201 -5.87 11.49 -6.30
C PRO A 201 -5.72 10.34 -5.30
N TRP A 202 -6.44 10.37 -4.19
CA TRP A 202 -6.39 9.32 -3.18
C TRP A 202 -6.90 7.97 -3.67
N VAL A 203 -7.72 7.96 -4.73
CA VAL A 203 -8.15 6.72 -5.38
C VAL A 203 -6.99 5.96 -5.98
N LEU A 204 -5.97 6.66 -6.50
CA LEU A 204 -4.78 6.05 -7.07
C LEU A 204 -4.02 5.22 -6.04
N HIS A 205 -3.99 5.66 -4.77
CA HIS A 205 -3.37 4.92 -3.66
C HIS A 205 -4.07 3.59 -3.33
N THR A 206 -5.23 3.33 -3.94
CA THR A 206 -5.91 2.03 -3.88
C THR A 206 -5.66 1.17 -5.13
N GLY A 207 -4.90 1.66 -6.11
CA GLY A 207 -4.70 0.99 -7.40
C GLY A 207 -5.88 1.14 -8.37
N LEU A 208 -6.93 1.90 -8.01
CA LEU A 208 -8.09 2.20 -8.85
C LEU A 208 -7.93 3.55 -9.57
N GLY A 209 -8.74 3.77 -10.59
CA GLY A 209 -8.97 5.10 -11.17
C GLY A 209 -10.30 5.67 -10.70
N PRO A 210 -10.55 6.99 -10.87
CA PRO A 210 -11.74 7.63 -10.36
C PRO A 210 -13.05 7.13 -11.00
N ASP A 211 -12.98 6.58 -12.20
CA ASP A 211 -14.15 6.04 -12.92
C ASP A 211 -14.37 4.53 -12.66
N ALA A 212 -13.51 3.91 -11.86
CA ALA A 212 -13.62 2.48 -11.57
C ALA A 212 -14.71 2.18 -10.54
N ALA A 213 -15.38 1.04 -10.69
CA ALA A 213 -16.31 0.55 -9.66
C ALA A 213 -15.61 0.38 -8.31
N ALA A 214 -16.30 0.73 -7.23
CA ALA A 214 -15.84 0.73 -5.85
C ALA A 214 -14.80 1.81 -5.50
N SER A 215 -14.34 2.62 -6.44
CA SER A 215 -13.36 3.68 -6.18
C SER A 215 -13.89 4.77 -5.24
N GLY A 216 -15.19 5.10 -5.34
CA GLY A 216 -15.83 6.10 -4.47
C GLY A 216 -15.88 5.68 -3.01
N TYR A 217 -16.18 4.41 -2.77
CA TYR A 217 -16.13 3.88 -1.41
C TYR A 217 -14.71 3.83 -0.84
N MET A 218 -13.73 3.44 -1.65
CA MET A 218 -12.32 3.41 -1.24
C MET A 218 -11.79 4.83 -0.98
N ALA A 219 -12.21 5.83 -1.77
CA ALA A 219 -11.89 7.24 -1.52
C ALA A 219 -12.40 7.71 -0.15
N GLN A 220 -13.65 7.36 0.21
CA GLN A 220 -14.21 7.67 1.52
C GLN A 220 -13.42 7.00 2.66
N VAL A 221 -13.09 5.73 2.51
CA VAL A 221 -12.28 4.99 3.51
C VAL A 221 -10.93 5.68 3.74
N ILE A 222 -10.24 6.09 2.67
CA ILE A 222 -8.95 6.78 2.80
C ILE A 222 -9.13 8.17 3.38
N ALA A 223 -10.11 8.94 2.93
CA ALA A 223 -10.37 10.29 3.44
C ALA A 223 -10.64 10.27 4.96
N VAL A 224 -11.44 9.31 5.43
CA VAL A 224 -11.68 9.08 6.86
C VAL A 224 -10.40 8.63 7.57
N ALA A 225 -9.62 7.72 6.98
CA ALA A 225 -8.37 7.25 7.57
C ALA A 225 -7.33 8.38 7.71
N VAL A 226 -7.25 9.30 6.75
CA VAL A 226 -6.40 10.49 6.80
C VAL A 226 -6.87 11.47 7.88
N GLN A 227 -8.17 11.75 7.96
CA GLN A 227 -8.73 12.59 9.02
C GLN A 227 -8.43 12.03 10.42
N GLU A 228 -8.77 10.76 10.66
CA GLU A 228 -8.66 10.14 11.99
C GLU A 228 -7.21 9.76 12.33
N GLY A 229 -6.48 9.18 11.38
CA GLY A 229 -5.15 8.62 11.57
C GLY A 229 -3.99 9.56 11.18
N GLY A 230 -4.25 10.55 10.32
CA GLY A 230 -3.19 11.37 9.71
C GLY A 230 -2.32 10.59 8.74
N MET A 231 -1.08 11.04 8.61
CA MET A 231 -0.07 10.44 7.72
C MET A 231 1.19 10.05 8.51
N PRO A 232 1.11 9.04 9.40
CA PRO A 232 2.22 8.66 10.26
C PRO A 232 3.38 8.04 9.47
N ILE A 233 4.62 8.40 9.88
CA ILE A 233 5.86 7.79 9.41
C ILE A 233 6.70 7.27 10.58
N PRO A 234 7.48 6.19 10.41
CA PRO A 234 8.44 5.77 11.43
C PRO A 234 9.61 6.76 11.50
N ARG A 235 9.98 7.16 12.72
CA ARG A 235 11.19 7.95 12.96
C ARG A 235 12.43 7.20 12.44
N GLY A 236 13.21 7.85 11.58
CA GLY A 236 14.41 7.29 10.96
C GLY A 236 14.14 6.41 9.74
N GLY A 237 12.86 6.27 9.31
CA GLY A 237 12.48 5.60 8.08
C GLY A 237 11.65 4.34 8.23
N GLY A 238 10.98 3.96 7.16
CA GLY A 238 10.10 2.78 7.09
C GLY A 238 10.79 1.48 7.50
N GLN A 239 12.08 1.34 7.22
CA GLN A 239 12.91 0.19 7.61
C GLN A 239 12.79 -0.13 9.11
N LYS A 240 12.55 0.87 9.97
CA LYS A 240 12.37 0.69 11.42
C LYS A 240 11.22 -0.22 11.77
N LEU A 241 10.16 -0.24 10.97
CA LEU A 241 9.05 -1.18 11.15
C LEU A 241 9.50 -2.63 10.87
N ALA A 242 10.22 -2.86 9.78
CA ALA A 242 10.74 -4.18 9.46
C ALA A 242 11.76 -4.65 10.51
N ASP A 243 12.66 -3.78 10.94
CA ASP A 243 13.67 -4.07 11.96
C ASP A 243 13.01 -4.46 13.29
N ALA A 244 11.99 -3.73 13.73
CA ALA A 244 11.25 -4.01 14.97
C ALA A 244 10.50 -5.35 14.91
N LEU A 245 9.87 -5.67 13.76
CA LEU A 245 9.22 -6.96 13.55
C LEU A 245 10.21 -8.12 13.59
N VAL A 246 11.35 -7.99 12.93
CA VAL A 246 12.44 -8.99 12.94
C VAL A 246 12.99 -9.17 14.36
N ALA A 247 13.21 -8.06 15.09
CA ALA A 247 13.67 -8.10 16.47
C ALA A 247 12.67 -8.85 17.37
N LEU A 248 11.36 -8.58 17.22
CA LEU A 248 10.30 -9.26 17.96
C LEU A 248 10.23 -10.76 17.64
N ILE A 249 10.38 -11.14 16.36
CA ILE A 249 10.42 -12.54 15.96
C ILE A 249 11.61 -13.26 16.63
N ARG A 250 12.80 -12.64 16.59
CA ARG A 250 14.02 -13.19 17.19
C ARG A 250 13.94 -13.25 18.73
N GLU A 251 13.38 -12.24 19.38
CA GLU A 251 13.12 -12.24 20.83
C GLU A 251 12.31 -13.48 21.26
N ASN A 252 11.35 -13.89 20.42
CA ASN A 252 10.49 -15.04 20.66
C ASN A 252 11.06 -16.36 20.09
N GLY A 253 12.36 -16.43 19.81
CA GLY A 253 13.07 -17.65 19.39
C GLY A 253 12.92 -17.99 17.90
N GLY A 254 12.33 -17.11 17.09
CA GLY A 254 12.26 -17.28 15.64
C GLY A 254 13.59 -16.96 14.94
N THR A 255 13.71 -17.45 13.72
CA THR A 255 14.88 -17.26 12.85
C THR A 255 14.48 -16.37 11.66
N CYS A 256 15.32 -15.40 11.28
CA CYS A 256 15.12 -14.56 10.11
C CYS A 256 16.43 -14.47 9.34
N GLU A 257 16.39 -14.86 8.06
CA GLU A 257 17.55 -14.92 7.17
C GLU A 257 17.29 -14.13 5.88
N THR A 258 18.26 -13.32 5.49
CA THR A 258 18.31 -12.63 4.18
C THR A 258 19.21 -13.40 3.21
N SER A 259 19.14 -13.04 1.93
CA SER A 259 19.93 -13.66 0.85
C SER A 259 19.67 -15.17 0.71
N VAL A 260 18.47 -15.63 1.11
CA VAL A 260 18.02 -17.02 0.97
C VAL A 260 16.88 -17.07 -0.04
N HIS A 261 17.18 -17.50 -1.26
CA HIS A 261 16.19 -17.66 -2.32
C HIS A 261 15.50 -19.02 -2.23
N VAL A 262 14.20 -19.03 -2.00
CA VAL A 262 13.35 -20.23 -2.08
C VAL A 262 12.96 -20.44 -3.54
N ASP A 263 13.23 -21.61 -4.11
CA ASP A 263 12.91 -21.97 -5.48
C ASP A 263 11.73 -22.97 -5.59
N ARG A 264 11.34 -23.61 -4.48
CA ARG A 264 10.23 -24.56 -4.45
C ARG A 264 9.54 -24.57 -3.10
N VAL A 265 8.21 -24.66 -3.16
CA VAL A 265 7.33 -24.84 -1.99
C VAL A 265 6.53 -26.13 -2.15
N PHE A 266 6.38 -26.89 -1.07
CA PHE A 266 5.64 -28.15 -1.06
C PHE A 266 4.99 -28.39 0.32
N SER A 267 4.09 -29.35 0.41
CA SER A 267 3.52 -29.75 1.69
C SER A 267 4.63 -30.28 2.62
N GLY A 268 4.86 -29.59 3.74
CA GLY A 268 5.87 -29.95 4.73
C GLY A 268 7.19 -29.20 4.62
N GLY A 269 7.30 -28.17 3.75
CA GLY A 269 8.49 -27.33 3.72
C GLY A 269 8.77 -26.59 2.42
N VAL A 270 10.01 -26.12 2.32
CA VAL A 270 10.52 -25.39 1.15
C VAL A 270 11.90 -25.93 0.76
N ARG A 271 12.27 -25.68 -0.50
CA ARG A 271 13.64 -25.89 -0.98
C ARG A 271 14.24 -24.53 -1.36
N THR A 272 15.49 -24.33 -1.03
CA THR A 272 16.25 -23.13 -1.41
C THR A 272 17.00 -23.37 -2.73
N ALA A 273 17.38 -22.30 -3.42
CA ALA A 273 18.05 -22.38 -4.73
C ALA A 273 19.44 -23.06 -4.68
N ASP A 274 20.07 -23.10 -3.51
CA ASP A 274 21.32 -23.86 -3.26
C ASP A 274 21.06 -25.35 -2.93
N GLY A 275 19.81 -25.80 -2.99
CA GLY A 275 19.39 -27.19 -2.87
C GLY A 275 19.08 -27.64 -1.45
N GLU A 276 19.16 -26.79 -0.45
CA GLU A 276 18.82 -27.13 0.93
C GLU A 276 17.30 -27.20 1.15
N THR A 277 16.89 -28.08 2.06
CA THR A 277 15.45 -28.23 2.41
C THR A 277 15.21 -27.77 3.84
N VAL A 278 14.22 -26.88 4.01
CA VAL A 278 13.73 -26.42 5.32
C VAL A 278 12.36 -27.04 5.57
N SER A 279 12.28 -27.90 6.57
CA SER A 279 11.03 -28.58 6.94
C SER A 279 10.14 -27.71 7.82
N ALA A 280 8.83 -27.70 7.55
CA ALA A 280 7.84 -26.96 8.35
C ALA A 280 6.48 -27.65 8.31
N THR A 281 5.68 -27.46 9.38
CA THR A 281 4.28 -27.89 9.38
C THR A 281 3.42 -27.01 8.46
N GLU A 282 3.66 -25.70 8.49
CA GLU A 282 2.95 -24.72 7.67
C GLU A 282 3.98 -23.86 6.91
N VAL A 283 3.67 -23.54 5.66
CA VAL A 283 4.46 -22.63 4.81
C VAL A 283 3.58 -21.43 4.44
N ILE A 284 4.05 -20.24 4.74
CA ILE A 284 3.35 -18.98 4.48
C ILE A 284 4.09 -18.22 3.38
N CYS A 285 3.50 -18.12 2.19
CA CYS A 285 4.11 -17.51 1.03
C CYS A 285 3.66 -16.05 0.88
N ASN A 286 4.57 -15.12 1.17
CA ASN A 286 4.35 -13.68 1.01
C ASN A 286 4.85 -13.20 -0.35
N VAL A 287 4.21 -13.68 -1.41
CA VAL A 287 4.59 -13.48 -2.81
C VAL A 287 3.35 -13.19 -3.68
N THR A 288 3.55 -12.80 -4.94
CA THR A 288 2.43 -12.65 -5.89
C THR A 288 1.93 -14.00 -6.41
N PRO A 289 0.70 -14.09 -6.94
CA PRO A 289 0.16 -15.33 -7.52
C PRO A 289 1.02 -15.90 -8.64
N THR A 290 1.64 -15.06 -9.48
CA THR A 290 2.52 -15.52 -10.56
C THR A 290 3.80 -16.15 -10.02
N GLN A 291 4.35 -15.63 -8.92
CA GLN A 291 5.47 -16.27 -8.23
C GLN A 291 5.03 -17.57 -7.57
N LEU A 292 3.93 -17.55 -6.81
CA LEU A 292 3.47 -18.72 -6.07
C LEU A 292 3.11 -19.88 -6.98
N TYR A 293 2.19 -19.65 -7.91
CA TYR A 293 1.67 -20.71 -8.77
C TYR A 293 2.49 -20.91 -10.04
N GLY A 294 3.15 -19.85 -10.56
CA GLY A 294 3.94 -19.95 -11.78
C GLY A 294 5.35 -20.51 -11.57
N GLU A 295 5.91 -20.36 -10.35
CA GLU A 295 7.31 -20.71 -10.09
C GLU A 295 7.49 -21.64 -8.89
N LEU A 296 6.84 -21.37 -7.75
CA LEU A 296 7.13 -22.04 -6.49
C LEU A 296 6.36 -23.35 -6.29
N LEU A 297 5.13 -23.47 -6.82
CA LEU A 297 4.26 -24.64 -6.68
C LEU A 297 4.21 -25.42 -7.99
N GLU A 298 4.93 -26.51 -8.07
CA GLU A 298 4.97 -27.38 -9.25
C GLU A 298 3.59 -28.00 -9.55
N GLY A 299 3.17 -27.93 -10.81
CA GLY A 299 1.90 -28.50 -11.29
C GLY A 299 0.69 -27.59 -11.09
N TYR A 300 0.91 -26.32 -10.70
CA TYR A 300 -0.17 -25.33 -10.52
C TYR A 300 -0.03 -24.09 -11.41
N GLU A 301 0.86 -24.11 -12.41
CA GLU A 301 1.23 -22.97 -13.26
C GLU A 301 -0.01 -22.36 -13.97
N ASP A 302 -0.97 -23.21 -14.34
CA ASP A 302 -2.21 -22.79 -14.97
C ASP A 302 -3.11 -21.90 -14.08
N LYS A 303 -2.95 -21.96 -12.75
CA LYS A 303 -3.73 -21.12 -11.84
C LYS A 303 -3.36 -19.64 -11.95
N ALA A 304 -2.11 -19.31 -12.27
CA ALA A 304 -1.68 -17.92 -12.47
C ALA A 304 -2.09 -17.35 -13.83
N LYS A 305 -2.55 -18.21 -14.78
CA LYS A 305 -3.03 -17.74 -16.08
C LYS A 305 -4.24 -16.83 -15.92
N GLY A 306 -4.17 -15.65 -16.52
CA GLY A 306 -5.22 -14.65 -16.43
C GLY A 306 -5.17 -13.75 -15.20
N PHE A 307 -4.22 -13.94 -14.29
CA PHE A 307 -3.95 -12.93 -13.25
C PHE A 307 -3.42 -11.66 -13.91
N ARG A 308 -4.03 -10.53 -13.59
CA ARG A 308 -3.67 -9.24 -14.16
C ARG A 308 -2.98 -8.38 -13.11
N TYR A 309 -1.92 -7.70 -13.52
CA TYR A 309 -1.31 -6.63 -12.74
C TYR A 309 -2.00 -5.30 -13.01
N GLY A 310 -1.85 -4.36 -12.09
CA GLY A 310 -2.36 -3.00 -12.19
C GLY A 310 -1.44 -2.09 -13.00
N ARG A 311 -1.64 -0.78 -12.85
CA ARG A 311 -0.73 0.22 -13.38
C ARG A 311 0.60 0.16 -12.64
N SER A 312 1.65 0.53 -13.37
CA SER A 312 2.99 0.62 -12.83
C SER A 312 3.20 1.94 -12.07
N GLU A 313 4.19 1.94 -11.22
CA GLU A 313 4.64 3.08 -10.44
C GLU A 313 6.06 3.49 -10.82
N MET A 314 6.37 4.77 -10.66
CA MET A 314 7.72 5.33 -10.70
C MET A 314 7.99 6.12 -9.43
N GLN A 315 9.21 6.04 -8.92
CA GLN A 315 9.68 6.81 -7.76
C GLN A 315 10.78 7.76 -8.20
N ILE A 316 10.77 9.00 -7.68
CA ILE A 316 11.87 9.95 -7.87
C ILE A 316 12.24 10.54 -6.51
N HIS A 317 13.50 10.53 -6.20
CA HIS A 317 14.04 11.00 -4.92
C HIS A 317 14.99 12.16 -5.14
N TYR A 318 14.85 13.22 -4.35
CA TYR A 318 15.72 14.38 -4.39
C TYR A 318 16.41 14.62 -3.06
N ALA A 319 17.74 14.79 -3.09
CA ALA A 319 18.51 15.44 -2.04
C ALA A 319 18.71 16.91 -2.42
N LEU A 320 18.33 17.82 -1.52
CA LEU A 320 18.35 19.26 -1.78
C LEU A 320 19.29 19.99 -0.81
N SER A 321 19.99 21.03 -1.29
CA SER A 321 20.88 21.88 -0.49
C SER A 321 20.14 22.77 0.51
N GLU A 322 18.85 23.00 0.32
CA GLU A 322 17.94 23.75 1.19
C GLU A 322 16.51 23.16 1.08
N PRO A 323 15.59 23.43 2.03
CA PRO A 323 14.21 23.00 1.94
C PRO A 323 13.49 23.55 0.70
N PRO A 324 12.52 22.82 0.14
CA PRO A 324 11.71 23.29 -0.99
C PRO A 324 10.86 24.49 -0.56
N ARG A 325 10.86 25.54 -1.39
CA ARG A 325 10.05 26.75 -1.19
C ARG A 325 8.83 26.70 -2.08
N TRP A 326 7.67 26.47 -1.50
CA TRP A 326 6.39 26.49 -2.20
C TRP A 326 5.93 27.95 -2.36
N GLU A 327 5.48 28.31 -3.57
CA GLU A 327 5.09 29.69 -3.89
C GLU A 327 3.60 29.95 -3.60
N ALA A 328 2.73 28.96 -3.79
CA ALA A 328 1.29 29.15 -3.83
C ALA A 328 0.64 29.35 -2.44
N ASP A 329 1.00 28.51 -1.46
CA ASP A 329 0.43 28.53 -0.10
C ASP A 329 1.53 28.07 0.89
N GLU A 330 1.75 28.85 1.96
CA GLU A 330 2.74 28.54 2.98
C GLU A 330 2.49 27.21 3.71
N ARG A 331 1.24 26.74 3.77
CA ARG A 331 0.87 25.45 4.35
C ARG A 331 1.47 24.28 3.60
N LEU A 332 1.70 24.41 2.28
CA LEU A 332 2.30 23.35 1.46
C LEU A 332 3.70 22.94 1.96
N ALA A 333 4.50 23.89 2.46
CA ALA A 333 5.83 23.61 3.01
C ALA A 333 5.80 22.76 4.29
N ARG A 334 4.65 22.63 4.95
CA ARG A 334 4.44 21.86 6.18
C ARG A 334 3.55 20.63 5.97
N THR A 335 3.04 20.44 4.75
CA THR A 335 2.15 19.33 4.40
C THR A 335 2.97 18.06 4.12
N ALA A 336 2.57 16.94 4.71
CA ALA A 336 3.29 15.68 4.55
C ALA A 336 3.27 15.16 3.11
N ILE A 337 2.10 15.18 2.47
CA ILE A 337 1.90 14.79 1.06
C ILE A 337 1.13 15.88 0.32
N VAL A 338 1.69 16.34 -0.79
CA VAL A 338 1.02 17.26 -1.72
C VAL A 338 0.79 16.56 -3.06
N HIS A 339 -0.46 16.55 -3.54
CA HIS A 339 -0.78 16.08 -4.88
C HIS A 339 -0.76 17.26 -5.86
N LEU A 340 0.11 17.21 -6.86
CA LEU A 340 0.03 18.08 -8.03
C LEU A 340 -0.87 17.41 -9.05
N THR A 341 -2.07 17.95 -9.27
CA THR A 341 -3.05 17.32 -10.16
C THR A 341 -3.87 18.37 -10.93
N PRO A 342 -4.24 18.08 -12.18
CA PRO A 342 -5.15 18.94 -12.93
C PRO A 342 -6.64 18.78 -12.55
N GLY A 343 -6.93 18.12 -11.42
CA GLY A 343 -8.28 17.84 -10.95
C GLY A 343 -8.82 16.47 -11.37
N LEU A 344 -10.09 16.20 -11.05
CA LEU A 344 -10.72 14.89 -11.27
C LEU A 344 -10.61 14.40 -12.72
N ASP A 345 -10.91 15.25 -13.69
CA ASP A 345 -10.83 14.89 -15.13
C ASP A 345 -9.39 14.64 -15.58
N GLY A 346 -8.42 15.36 -15.03
CA GLY A 346 -7.01 15.16 -15.30
C GLY A 346 -6.51 13.82 -14.78
N VAL A 347 -6.88 13.45 -13.56
CA VAL A 347 -6.59 12.12 -12.97
C VAL A 347 -7.21 11.02 -13.83
N SER A 348 -8.48 11.15 -14.20
CA SER A 348 -9.17 10.18 -15.07
C SER A 348 -8.48 10.01 -16.41
N ARG A 349 -8.06 11.12 -17.03
CA ARG A 349 -7.33 11.11 -18.29
C ARG A 349 -6.00 10.37 -18.17
N ALA A 350 -5.18 10.70 -17.17
CA ALA A 350 -3.88 10.07 -16.95
C ALA A 350 -4.01 8.56 -16.71
N VAL A 351 -5.01 8.15 -15.93
CA VAL A 351 -5.36 6.74 -15.73
C VAL A 351 -5.69 6.06 -17.07
N ASN A 352 -6.55 6.67 -17.90
CA ASN A 352 -6.93 6.11 -19.20
C ASN A 352 -5.73 6.05 -20.17
N GLU A 353 -4.87 7.06 -20.17
CA GLU A 353 -3.63 7.06 -20.97
C GLU A 353 -2.73 5.89 -20.57
N ALA A 354 -2.49 5.70 -19.27
CA ALA A 354 -1.69 4.59 -18.75
C ALA A 354 -2.29 3.22 -19.07
N ASP A 355 -3.60 3.03 -18.87
CA ASP A 355 -4.31 1.77 -19.16
C ASP A 355 -4.25 1.41 -20.66
N ARG A 356 -4.13 2.41 -21.53
CA ARG A 356 -3.92 2.23 -22.99
C ARG A 356 -2.45 2.01 -23.37
N GLY A 357 -1.54 2.10 -22.41
CA GLY A 357 -0.10 1.96 -22.61
C GLY A 357 0.59 3.25 -23.03
N LEU A 358 0.00 4.41 -22.79
CA LEU A 358 0.62 5.70 -23.08
C LEU A 358 1.29 6.25 -21.81
N LEU A 359 2.45 6.88 -21.97
CA LEU A 359 3.01 7.74 -20.94
C LEU A 359 2.08 8.94 -20.77
N PRO A 360 1.50 9.20 -19.59
CA PRO A 360 0.59 10.32 -19.41
C PRO A 360 1.24 11.67 -19.71
N ALA A 361 0.49 12.52 -20.40
CA ALA A 361 0.92 13.89 -20.65
C ALA A 361 1.03 14.68 -19.33
N GLU A 362 0.07 14.49 -18.45
CA GLU A 362 -0.02 15.13 -17.13
C GLU A 362 -0.40 14.12 -16.05
N ALA A 363 0.56 13.27 -15.65
CA ALA A 363 0.36 12.37 -14.52
C ALA A 363 0.14 13.14 -13.21
N THR A 364 -0.62 12.57 -12.27
CA THR A 364 -0.66 13.06 -10.89
C THR A 364 0.72 12.89 -10.25
N VAL A 365 1.27 13.96 -9.67
CA VAL A 365 2.55 13.91 -8.97
C VAL A 365 2.31 13.93 -7.48
N VAL A 366 2.63 12.85 -6.79
CA VAL A 366 2.60 12.79 -5.34
C VAL A 366 3.94 13.29 -4.81
N VAL A 367 3.92 14.39 -4.06
CA VAL A 367 5.11 15.02 -3.48
C VAL A 367 5.10 14.79 -1.98
N GLY A 368 5.93 13.88 -1.52
CA GLY A 368 6.11 13.58 -0.11
C GLY A 368 7.24 14.38 0.51
N GLN A 369 7.00 14.90 1.70
CA GLN A 369 7.93 15.73 2.47
C GLN A 369 8.18 15.15 3.86
N PRO A 370 8.95 14.05 4.01
CA PRO A 370 9.15 13.40 5.30
C PRO A 370 9.86 14.30 6.32
N LEU A 371 10.65 15.29 5.88
CA LEU A 371 11.33 16.24 6.77
C LEU A 371 10.37 17.16 7.54
N THR A 372 9.12 17.29 7.12
CA THR A 372 8.10 18.04 7.87
C THR A 372 7.80 17.40 9.24
N MET A 373 8.15 16.14 9.42
CA MET A 373 7.91 15.36 10.63
C MET A 373 9.19 14.78 11.22
N ASP A 374 10.19 14.43 10.41
CA ASP A 374 11.40 13.72 10.82
C ASP A 374 12.66 14.39 10.26
N GLU A 375 13.19 15.35 10.99
CA GLU A 375 14.41 16.08 10.62
C GLU A 375 15.65 15.16 10.52
N SER A 376 15.62 13.96 11.12
CA SER A 376 16.74 13.02 11.09
C SER A 376 17.00 12.38 9.71
N ARG A 377 16.12 12.67 8.73
CA ARG A 377 16.18 12.09 7.38
C ARG A 377 17.18 12.78 6.45
N ALA A 378 17.65 13.97 6.80
CA ALA A 378 18.67 14.71 6.06
C ALA A 378 19.57 15.52 7.01
N PRO A 379 20.76 15.98 6.56
CA PRO A 379 21.57 16.92 7.33
C PRO A 379 20.83 18.24 7.60
N GLU A 380 21.18 18.90 8.70
CA GLU A 380 20.55 20.17 9.14
C GLU A 380 20.54 21.21 8.01
N GLY A 381 19.39 21.87 7.81
CA GLY A 381 19.17 22.91 6.79
C GLY A 381 19.05 22.39 5.37
N LYS A 382 19.07 21.07 5.16
CA LYS A 382 18.88 20.45 3.84
C LYS A 382 17.41 20.12 3.58
N GLY A 383 17.10 19.79 2.32
CA GLY A 383 15.76 19.36 1.87
C GLY A 383 15.78 17.95 1.31
N LEU A 384 14.66 17.28 1.40
CA LEU A 384 14.45 15.94 0.82
C LEU A 384 13.03 15.87 0.26
N LEU A 385 12.89 15.40 -0.98
CA LEU A 385 11.59 15.10 -1.57
C LEU A 385 11.52 13.63 -1.99
N TRP A 386 10.35 13.06 -1.79
CA TRP A 386 9.92 11.75 -2.23
C TRP A 386 8.78 11.93 -3.24
N ILE A 387 8.96 11.47 -4.47
CA ILE A 387 7.97 11.64 -5.53
C ILE A 387 7.47 10.27 -5.97
N GLN A 388 6.15 10.15 -6.11
CA GLN A 388 5.50 8.94 -6.61
C GLN A 388 4.59 9.27 -7.77
N LEU A 389 4.62 8.42 -8.79
CA LEU A 389 3.73 8.46 -9.96
C LEU A 389 3.04 7.09 -10.06
N GLN A 390 1.71 7.08 -10.08
CA GLN A 390 0.91 5.84 -9.98
C GLN A 390 0.14 5.51 -11.26
N GLU A 391 0.27 6.34 -12.28
CA GLU A 391 -0.43 6.22 -13.55
C GLU A 391 0.57 5.95 -14.69
N LEU A 392 1.27 4.80 -14.63
CA LEU A 392 2.25 4.45 -15.66
C LEU A 392 1.96 3.07 -16.28
N PRO A 393 2.25 2.90 -17.58
CA PRO A 393 2.16 1.61 -18.23
C PRO A 393 3.44 0.79 -18.01
N TRP A 394 3.30 -0.53 -17.86
CA TRP A 394 4.44 -1.44 -17.96
C TRP A 394 4.98 -1.52 -19.39
N ARG A 395 4.10 -1.73 -20.37
CA ARG A 395 4.42 -1.73 -21.80
C ARG A 395 4.02 -0.40 -22.40
N ILE A 396 4.99 0.34 -22.90
CA ILE A 396 4.80 1.68 -23.44
C ILE A 396 4.49 1.59 -24.93
N LYS A 397 3.34 2.10 -25.34
CA LYS A 397 2.88 2.12 -26.74
C LYS A 397 2.99 3.50 -27.38
N GLY A 398 3.23 4.52 -26.57
CA GLY A 398 3.35 5.91 -27.02
C GLY A 398 3.49 6.87 -25.85
N ASP A 399 3.66 8.13 -26.19
CA ASP A 399 3.65 9.25 -25.27
C ASP A 399 2.43 10.13 -25.57
N ALA A 400 1.57 10.36 -24.58
CA ALA A 400 0.35 11.15 -24.77
C ALA A 400 0.64 12.63 -25.09
N ALA A 401 1.79 13.16 -24.61
CA ALA A 401 2.25 14.50 -24.96
C ALA A 401 2.93 14.57 -26.34
N GLY A 402 3.32 13.43 -26.93
CA GLY A 402 4.00 13.39 -28.22
C GLY A 402 5.43 13.90 -28.21
N GLU A 403 6.08 13.96 -27.05
CA GLU A 403 7.43 14.53 -26.89
C GLU A 403 8.53 13.46 -26.93
N PHE A 404 8.20 12.19 -26.66
CA PHE A 404 9.18 11.12 -26.53
C PHE A 404 9.08 10.10 -27.66
N ASP A 405 10.22 9.75 -28.22
CA ASP A 405 10.39 8.49 -28.92
C ASP A 405 10.49 7.38 -27.88
N ILE A 406 9.59 6.43 -27.94
CA ILE A 406 9.49 5.33 -26.97
C ILE A 406 10.29 4.08 -27.39
N GLY A 407 10.92 4.07 -28.56
CA GLY A 407 11.68 2.94 -29.07
C GLY A 407 10.90 1.62 -29.05
N ALA A 408 11.43 0.60 -28.40
CA ALA A 408 10.79 -0.72 -28.27
C ALA A 408 9.63 -0.77 -27.26
N GLY A 409 9.28 0.33 -26.62
CA GLY A 409 8.21 0.40 -25.62
C GLY A 409 8.57 -0.22 -24.26
N GLU A 410 9.85 -0.21 -23.92
CA GLU A 410 10.39 -0.70 -22.65
C GLU A 410 10.97 0.46 -21.84
N TRP A 411 10.99 0.31 -20.52
CA TRP A 411 11.63 1.26 -19.62
C TRP A 411 13.16 1.13 -19.71
N THR A 412 13.77 2.01 -20.51
CA THR A 412 15.23 2.20 -20.59
C THR A 412 15.67 3.28 -19.61
N GLU A 413 16.96 3.34 -19.30
CA GLU A 413 17.56 4.40 -18.49
C GLU A 413 17.30 5.80 -19.12
N GLU A 414 17.49 5.92 -20.42
CA GLU A 414 17.22 7.18 -21.13
C GLU A 414 15.77 7.63 -20.98
N LEU A 415 14.81 6.74 -21.20
CA LEU A 415 13.38 7.07 -21.09
C LEU A 415 12.99 7.39 -19.63
N ARG A 416 13.54 6.66 -18.66
CA ARG A 416 13.36 6.95 -17.23
C ARG A 416 13.80 8.37 -16.88
N GLU A 417 15.02 8.75 -17.28
CA GLU A 417 15.57 10.07 -16.97
C GLU A 417 14.78 11.19 -17.69
N ARG A 418 14.44 11.03 -18.96
CA ARG A 418 13.63 11.99 -19.70
C ARG A 418 12.24 12.18 -19.10
N TYR A 419 11.61 11.10 -18.66
CA TYR A 419 10.30 11.21 -17.98
C TYR A 419 10.44 11.87 -16.60
N ALA A 420 11.50 11.56 -15.85
CA ALA A 420 11.82 12.24 -14.61
C ALA A 420 12.07 13.75 -14.79
N GLU A 421 12.70 14.16 -15.88
CA GLU A 421 12.88 15.58 -16.25
C GLU A 421 11.55 16.28 -16.54
N ARG A 422 10.61 15.62 -17.24
CA ARG A 422 9.24 16.13 -17.43
C ARG A 422 8.57 16.40 -16.09
N ILE A 423 8.68 15.48 -15.14
CA ILE A 423 8.11 15.64 -13.80
C ILE A 423 8.82 16.76 -13.03
N GLN A 424 10.15 16.82 -13.07
CA GLN A 424 10.92 17.90 -12.46
C GLN A 424 10.51 19.28 -12.98
N SER A 425 10.32 19.41 -14.30
CA SER A 425 9.86 20.67 -14.92
C SER A 425 8.50 21.13 -14.42
N ARG A 426 7.60 20.17 -14.07
CA ARG A 426 6.32 20.49 -13.44
C ARG A 426 6.48 20.95 -12.00
N LEU A 427 7.33 20.27 -11.22
CA LEU A 427 7.64 20.65 -9.83
C LEU A 427 8.25 22.04 -9.75
N THR A 428 9.18 22.37 -10.64
CA THR A 428 9.89 23.66 -10.68
C THR A 428 8.95 24.85 -10.88
N ARG A 429 7.79 24.66 -11.52
CA ARG A 429 6.76 25.72 -11.65
C ARG A 429 6.16 26.15 -10.32
N HIS A 430 6.20 25.28 -9.32
CA HIS A 430 5.58 25.48 -7.99
C HIS A 430 6.60 25.58 -6.86
N ILE A 431 7.84 25.13 -7.11
CA ILE A 431 8.97 25.15 -6.18
C ILE A 431 10.13 25.86 -6.86
N PRO A 432 10.18 27.22 -6.83
CA PRO A 432 11.12 28.03 -7.62
C PRO A 432 12.60 27.74 -7.34
N ASN A 433 12.93 27.31 -6.13
CA ASN A 433 14.30 26.95 -5.77
C ASN A 433 14.67 25.49 -6.06
N LEU A 434 13.75 24.68 -6.62
CA LEU A 434 14.01 23.24 -6.78
C LEU A 434 15.27 23.00 -7.61
N GLU A 435 15.31 23.53 -8.83
CA GLU A 435 16.41 23.25 -9.76
C GLU A 435 17.76 23.69 -9.21
N SER A 436 17.84 24.87 -8.59
CA SER A 436 19.07 25.39 -8.01
C SER A 436 19.49 24.69 -6.71
N SER A 437 18.57 23.99 -6.05
CA SER A 437 18.83 23.29 -4.78
C SER A 437 19.16 21.80 -4.94
N ILE A 438 18.98 21.21 -6.12
CA ILE A 438 19.25 19.78 -6.32
C ILE A 438 20.73 19.49 -6.09
N LEU A 439 21.04 18.63 -5.12
CA LEU A 439 22.36 18.02 -4.91
C LEU A 439 22.45 16.71 -5.71
N ALA A 440 21.42 15.87 -5.61
CA ALA A 440 21.31 14.65 -6.39
C ALA A 440 19.84 14.27 -6.60
N ARG A 441 19.58 13.53 -7.68
CA ARG A 441 18.28 12.93 -8.00
C ARG A 441 18.50 11.46 -8.35
N THR A 442 17.62 10.59 -7.84
CA THR A 442 17.55 9.18 -8.25
C THR A 442 16.12 8.90 -8.70
N ALA A 443 15.97 8.36 -9.91
CA ALA A 443 14.68 7.92 -10.44
C ALA A 443 14.67 6.39 -10.56
N LEU A 444 13.55 5.77 -10.19
CA LEU A 444 13.31 4.34 -10.28
C LEU A 444 12.10 4.11 -11.17
N SER A 445 12.33 3.59 -12.37
CA SER A 445 11.27 3.21 -13.31
C SER A 445 10.52 1.97 -12.83
N PRO A 446 9.38 1.61 -13.45
CA PRO A 446 8.72 0.33 -13.22
C PRO A 446 9.64 -0.89 -13.31
N ALA A 447 10.60 -0.87 -14.24
CA ALA A 447 11.57 -1.95 -14.41
C ALA A 447 12.57 -2.01 -13.24
N ASP A 448 13.03 -0.87 -12.74
CA ASP A 448 13.91 -0.78 -11.58
C ASP A 448 13.22 -1.27 -10.31
N LEU A 449 11.94 -0.92 -10.13
CA LEU A 449 11.13 -1.39 -9.00
C LEU A 449 10.98 -2.92 -9.01
N GLN A 450 10.67 -3.51 -10.17
CA GLN A 450 10.60 -4.97 -10.32
C GLN A 450 11.96 -5.65 -10.08
N ALA A 451 13.05 -5.05 -10.57
CA ALA A 451 14.39 -5.59 -10.35
C ALA A 451 14.79 -5.57 -8.87
N ALA A 452 14.42 -4.53 -8.14
CA ALA A 452 14.68 -4.41 -6.71
C ALA A 452 13.81 -5.36 -5.87
N ASN A 453 12.54 -5.54 -6.25
CA ASN A 453 11.62 -6.44 -5.55
C ASN A 453 10.71 -7.16 -6.56
N ILE A 454 10.93 -8.47 -6.70
CA ILE A 454 10.20 -9.32 -7.67
C ILE A 454 8.67 -9.29 -7.48
N ASN A 455 8.17 -8.98 -6.29
CA ASN A 455 6.75 -8.84 -6.01
C ASN A 455 6.17 -7.50 -6.49
N LEU A 456 7.02 -6.52 -6.84
CA LEU A 456 6.63 -5.33 -7.61
C LEU A 456 6.61 -5.67 -9.11
N HIS A 457 6.01 -6.81 -9.46
CA HIS A 457 5.98 -7.33 -10.81
C HIS A 457 5.31 -6.34 -11.77
N GLN A 458 5.95 -6.06 -12.89
CA GLN A 458 5.55 -5.02 -13.84
C GLN A 458 5.50 -3.61 -13.21
N GLY A 459 6.23 -3.38 -12.12
CA GLY A 459 6.19 -2.10 -11.40
C GLY A 459 4.88 -1.84 -10.64
N ASP A 460 4.01 -2.85 -10.51
CA ASP A 460 2.74 -2.74 -9.77
C ASP A 460 2.96 -2.88 -8.26
N PRO A 461 2.75 -1.80 -7.47
CA PRO A 461 2.94 -1.85 -6.01
C PRO A 461 1.76 -2.50 -5.27
N TYR A 462 0.65 -2.73 -5.96
CA TYR A 462 -0.59 -3.23 -5.37
C TYR A 462 -0.70 -4.76 -5.41
N GLY A 463 0.28 -5.43 -6.03
CA GLY A 463 0.35 -6.89 -6.13
C GLY A 463 -0.80 -7.49 -6.95
N GLY A 464 -1.22 -6.78 -7.99
CA GLY A 464 -2.27 -7.16 -8.91
C GLY A 464 -3.41 -6.16 -9.00
N SER A 465 -4.10 -6.15 -10.15
CA SER A 465 -5.23 -5.27 -10.44
C SER A 465 -6.28 -5.30 -9.32
N LEU A 466 -6.77 -4.13 -8.95
CA LEU A 466 -7.86 -3.95 -7.99
C LEU A 466 -9.23 -3.82 -8.66
N ALA A 467 -9.32 -4.11 -9.97
CA ALA A 467 -10.61 -4.22 -10.65
C ALA A 467 -11.52 -5.20 -9.90
N LEU A 468 -12.82 -4.90 -9.89
CA LEU A 468 -13.78 -5.58 -9.01
C LEU A 468 -13.77 -7.11 -9.18
N ASP A 469 -13.56 -7.62 -10.39
CA ASP A 469 -13.49 -9.04 -10.71
C ASP A 469 -12.22 -9.76 -10.22
N GLN A 470 -11.25 -9.02 -9.69
CA GLN A 470 -10.02 -9.54 -9.08
C GLN A 470 -9.78 -8.99 -7.68
N ASN A 471 -10.81 -8.43 -7.04
CA ASN A 471 -10.73 -7.84 -5.71
C ASN A 471 -11.75 -8.47 -4.75
N PHE A 472 -11.69 -8.14 -3.49
CA PHE A 472 -12.57 -8.62 -2.41
C PHE A 472 -12.75 -10.16 -2.44
N LEU A 473 -13.94 -10.64 -2.79
CA LEU A 473 -14.29 -12.07 -2.84
C LEU A 473 -13.49 -12.88 -3.88
N TRP A 474 -12.92 -12.24 -4.89
CA TRP A 474 -12.18 -12.89 -5.97
C TRP A 474 -10.66 -12.79 -5.82
N ARG A 475 -10.17 -12.15 -4.74
CA ARG A 475 -8.74 -11.98 -4.49
C ARG A 475 -8.17 -13.19 -3.72
N PRO A 476 -6.99 -13.72 -4.07
CA PRO A 476 -6.10 -13.35 -5.17
C PRO A 476 -6.56 -13.81 -6.55
N LEU A 477 -7.30 -14.91 -6.62
CA LEU A 477 -7.77 -15.56 -7.86
C LEU A 477 -9.20 -16.02 -7.67
N GLY A 478 -10.07 -15.76 -8.63
CA GLY A 478 -11.45 -16.26 -8.58
C GLY A 478 -11.56 -17.80 -8.48
N SER A 479 -10.57 -18.52 -9.02
CA SER A 479 -10.45 -19.97 -8.91
C SER A 479 -9.84 -20.47 -7.59
N GLN A 480 -9.19 -19.61 -6.83
CA GLN A 480 -8.56 -19.89 -5.53
C GLN A 480 -8.61 -18.66 -4.64
N PRO A 481 -9.82 -18.26 -4.19
CA PRO A 481 -9.95 -17.06 -3.34
C PRO A 481 -9.47 -17.32 -1.91
N GLY A 482 -9.16 -16.24 -1.20
CA GLY A 482 -8.69 -16.27 0.18
C GLY A 482 -7.23 -16.69 0.31
N HIS A 483 -6.84 -17.17 1.49
CA HIS A 483 -5.45 -17.40 1.85
C HIS A 483 -4.99 -18.85 1.75
N ARG A 484 -5.90 -19.81 1.53
CA ARG A 484 -5.52 -21.22 1.38
C ARG A 484 -5.09 -21.51 -0.04
N THR A 485 -4.03 -22.31 -0.19
CA THR A 485 -3.64 -22.87 -1.48
C THR A 485 -4.20 -24.27 -1.69
N PRO A 486 -4.12 -24.86 -2.89
CA PRO A 486 -4.49 -26.26 -3.10
C PRO A 486 -3.56 -27.25 -2.39
N VAL A 487 -2.34 -26.81 -1.98
CA VAL A 487 -1.36 -27.65 -1.31
C VAL A 487 -1.60 -27.60 0.20
N PRO A 488 -1.83 -28.75 0.85
CA PRO A 488 -2.05 -28.78 2.31
C PRO A 488 -0.87 -28.19 3.08
N GLY A 489 -1.15 -27.35 4.08
CA GLY A 489 -0.12 -26.69 4.89
C GLY A 489 0.56 -25.52 4.18
N VAL A 490 0.12 -25.10 2.99
CA VAL A 490 0.66 -23.92 2.28
C VAL A 490 -0.36 -22.81 2.21
N TRP A 491 0.06 -21.62 2.63
CA TRP A 491 -0.77 -20.43 2.74
C TRP A 491 -0.22 -19.31 1.86
N HIS A 492 -1.11 -18.48 1.34
CA HIS A 492 -0.78 -17.30 0.54
C HIS A 492 -1.13 -16.03 1.31
N VAL A 493 -0.15 -15.14 1.50
CA VAL A 493 -0.32 -13.81 2.10
C VAL A 493 0.34 -12.75 1.22
N GLY A 494 0.09 -11.50 1.50
CA GLY A 494 0.71 -10.38 0.79
C GLY A 494 -0.31 -9.39 0.23
N ALA A 495 0.18 -8.41 -0.52
CA ALA A 495 -0.65 -7.42 -1.19
C ALA A 495 -1.64 -8.05 -2.19
N SER A 496 -1.28 -9.19 -2.78
CA SER A 496 -2.13 -9.93 -3.73
C SER A 496 -3.31 -10.64 -3.10
N THR A 497 -3.37 -10.79 -1.79
CA THR A 497 -4.46 -11.48 -1.08
C THR A 497 -5.35 -10.49 -0.34
N HIS A 498 -6.55 -10.92 0.06
CA HIS A 498 -7.43 -10.09 0.89
C HIS A 498 -6.74 -9.69 2.22
N PRO A 499 -6.89 -8.45 2.72
CA PRO A 499 -7.74 -7.35 2.23
C PRO A 499 -7.14 -6.55 1.07
N GLY A 500 -5.95 -6.87 0.59
CA GLY A 500 -5.30 -6.17 -0.49
C GLY A 500 -4.06 -5.38 -0.04
N PRO A 501 -3.59 -4.43 -0.87
CA PRO A 501 -2.42 -3.61 -0.61
C PRO A 501 -2.62 -2.60 0.51
N GLY A 502 -1.59 -1.82 0.84
CA GLY A 502 -1.65 -0.68 1.74
C GLY A 502 -0.81 -0.84 3.01
N LEU A 503 0.12 -1.77 3.06
CA LEU A 503 1.06 -2.00 4.16
C LEU A 503 0.41 -2.25 5.54
N GLY A 504 -0.85 -2.65 5.58
CA GLY A 504 -1.58 -2.83 6.85
C GLY A 504 -1.25 -4.12 7.61
N GLY A 505 -0.49 -5.05 7.02
CA GLY A 505 -0.23 -6.37 7.64
C GLY A 505 -1.48 -7.25 7.78
N GLY A 506 -2.62 -6.84 7.23
CA GLY A 506 -3.92 -7.45 7.44
C GLY A 506 -4.01 -8.90 6.95
N SER A 507 -3.48 -9.18 5.76
CA SER A 507 -3.44 -10.52 5.18
C SER A 507 -2.65 -11.49 6.10
N GLY A 508 -1.48 -11.06 6.56
CA GLY A 508 -0.67 -11.85 7.50
C GLY A 508 -1.37 -12.08 8.83
N ALA A 509 -2.03 -11.06 9.37
CA ALA A 509 -2.80 -11.18 10.62
C ALA A 509 -3.99 -12.15 10.48
N LEU A 510 -4.70 -12.15 9.35
CA LEU A 510 -5.79 -13.09 9.07
C LEU A 510 -5.31 -14.54 9.04
N VAL A 511 -4.14 -14.81 8.42
CA VAL A 511 -3.56 -16.17 8.39
C VAL A 511 -3.08 -16.57 9.78
N ALA A 512 -2.34 -15.70 10.49
CA ALA A 512 -1.92 -15.98 11.86
C ALA A 512 -3.11 -16.32 12.77
N GLN A 513 -4.20 -15.55 12.69
CA GLN A 513 -5.44 -15.84 13.44
C GLN A 513 -6.05 -17.20 13.08
N GLN A 514 -5.95 -17.64 11.82
CA GLN A 514 -6.45 -18.95 11.42
C GLN A 514 -5.59 -20.08 11.99
N LEU A 515 -4.26 -19.92 11.95
CA LEU A 515 -3.29 -20.91 12.47
C LEU A 515 -3.31 -21.01 14.00
N LEU A 516 -3.63 -19.91 14.69
CA LEU A 516 -3.72 -19.86 16.16
C LEU A 516 -5.08 -20.31 16.71
N LYS A 517 -6.08 -20.56 15.86
CA LYS A 517 -7.37 -21.09 16.33
C LYS A 517 -7.18 -22.52 16.85
N PRO A 518 -7.67 -22.84 18.08
CA PRO A 518 -7.60 -24.19 18.59
C PRO A 518 -8.26 -25.18 17.62
N SER A 519 -7.62 -26.30 17.38
CA SER A 519 -8.16 -27.39 16.58
C SER A 519 -9.50 -27.92 17.14
N LEU A 520 -10.31 -28.58 16.32
CA LEU A 520 -11.54 -29.19 16.78
C LEU A 520 -11.31 -30.19 17.92
N ALA A 521 -10.15 -30.90 17.89
CA ALA A 521 -9.76 -31.84 18.93
C ALA A 521 -9.43 -31.13 20.26
N GLU A 522 -8.71 -30.01 20.22
CA GLU A 522 -8.40 -29.17 21.39
C GLU A 522 -9.67 -28.53 21.99
N ARG A 523 -10.58 -28.07 21.12
CA ARG A 523 -11.90 -27.56 21.56
C ARG A 523 -12.75 -28.66 22.24
N ALA A 524 -12.71 -29.89 21.71
CA ALA A 524 -13.40 -31.02 22.27
C ALA A 524 -12.80 -31.41 23.65
N ARG A 525 -11.45 -31.44 23.76
CA ARG A 525 -10.75 -31.67 25.03
C ARG A 525 -11.04 -30.58 26.05
N GLY A 526 -11.01 -29.31 25.67
CA GLY A 526 -11.34 -28.19 26.59
C GLY A 526 -12.80 -28.16 27.03
N ARG A 527 -13.73 -28.83 26.32
CA ARG A 527 -15.13 -29.01 26.75
C ARG A 527 -15.30 -30.21 27.68
N LEU A 528 -14.43 -31.21 27.59
CA LEU A 528 -14.46 -32.36 28.48
C LEU A 528 -13.79 -32.09 29.84
N LEU A 529 -12.99 -31.04 29.95
CA LEU A 529 -12.27 -30.62 31.15
C LEU A 529 -12.98 -29.49 31.92
N ARG A 530 -14.13 -29.01 31.45
CA ARG A 530 -15.05 -28.10 32.14
C ARG A 530 -16.32 -28.83 32.53
#